data_ca70bb379ef16c202dcc3c7a1eba0fc0
#
_entry.id   ca70bb379ef16c202dcc3c7a1eba0fc0
#
_cell.length_a   1.000
_cell.length_b   1.000
_cell.length_c   1.000
_cell.angle_alpha   90.00
_cell.angle_beta   90.00
_cell.angle_gamma   90.00
#
_symmetry.space_group_name_H-M   'P 1'
#
loop_
_entity.id
_entity.type
_entity.pdbx_description
1 polymer ?
#
loop_
_entity_poly.entity_id
_entity_poly.type
_entity_poly.pdbx_seq_one_letter_code
_entity_poly.pdbx_strand_id
1 'polypeptide(L)'
;APGDPTLGKTSPFVIYHDGLTAEHDGTVEVCQPIRGTIDDAVLPLDVAVRTVEAHREAWVTVTKAELEYPDIDEIYDAFDAWLEEAGLVRSAAPREAYWADWDTTGMEEPVCDVCFPIE
;
A
#
# COMPACT_ATOMS: atom_id res chain seq x y z
N ALA A 1 7.65 14.51 13.01
CA ALA A 1 6.70 15.42 13.61
C ALA A 1 5.43 15.47 12.79
N PRO A 2 4.26 15.67 13.43
CA PRO A 2 3.02 15.86 12.69
C PRO A 2 3.21 17.00 11.70
N GLY A 3 2.82 16.80 10.48
CA GLY A 3 3.04 17.77 9.42
C GLY A 3 4.40 17.69 8.77
N ASP A 4 5.31 16.88 9.26
CA ASP A 4 6.57 16.61 8.55
C ASP A 4 6.24 15.73 7.35
N PRO A 5 6.40 16.23 6.12
CA PRO A 5 6.02 15.47 4.93
C PRO A 5 6.81 14.18 4.76
N THR A 6 7.91 14.02 5.47
CA THR A 6 8.71 12.80 5.37
C THR A 6 8.18 11.67 6.21
N LEU A 7 7.42 11.93 7.27
CA LEU A 7 6.90 10.87 8.14
C LEU A 7 5.93 9.96 7.39
N GLY A 8 4.94 10.53 6.73
CA GLY A 8 4.00 9.74 5.93
C GLY A 8 4.69 9.04 4.76
N LYS A 9 5.77 9.61 4.26
CA LYS A 9 6.54 9.06 3.13
C LYS A 9 7.53 7.99 3.55
N THR A 10 7.78 7.84 4.86
CA THR A 10 8.71 6.83 5.36
C THR A 10 8.02 5.54 5.79
N SER A 11 6.69 5.52 5.81
CA SER A 11 5.97 4.30 6.12
C SER A 11 6.20 3.24 5.05
N PRO A 12 6.53 2.01 5.44
CA PRO A 12 6.66 0.92 4.47
C PRO A 12 5.30 0.63 3.83
N PHE A 13 5.34 0.20 2.58
CA PHE A 13 4.13 -0.19 1.88
C PHE A 13 4.37 -1.41 1.01
N VAL A 14 3.28 -2.09 0.67
CA VAL A 14 3.31 -3.29 -0.17
C VAL A 14 2.47 -3.03 -1.40
N ILE A 15 3.04 -3.29 -2.58
CA ILE A 15 2.32 -3.19 -3.85
C ILE A 15 1.91 -4.59 -4.26
N TYR A 16 0.63 -4.76 -4.56
CA TYR A 16 0.06 -6.03 -4.99
C TYR A 16 -0.16 -5.98 -6.50
N HIS A 17 0.78 -6.53 -7.27
CA HIS A 17 0.73 -6.52 -8.73
C HIS A 17 -0.31 -7.46 -9.30
N ASP A 18 -0.58 -8.56 -8.59
CA ASP A 18 -1.57 -9.54 -8.98
C ASP A 18 -2.55 -9.76 -7.84
N GLY A 19 -3.75 -10.19 -8.15
CA GLY A 19 -4.72 -10.56 -7.12
C GLY A 19 -4.21 -11.76 -6.34
N LEU A 20 -4.13 -11.62 -5.01
CA LEU A 20 -3.77 -12.71 -4.12
C LEU A 20 -5.03 -13.29 -3.51
N THR A 21 -5.21 -14.61 -3.63
CA THR A 21 -6.31 -15.34 -3.02
C THR A 21 -5.75 -16.57 -2.31
N ALA A 22 -6.60 -17.29 -1.60
CA ALA A 22 -6.20 -18.56 -0.98
C ALA A 22 -5.74 -19.60 -2.01
N GLU A 23 -6.11 -19.44 -3.27
CA GLU A 23 -5.88 -20.39 -4.35
C GLU A 23 -4.90 -19.89 -5.39
N HIS A 24 -4.46 -18.63 -5.28
CA HIS A 24 -3.63 -18.00 -6.31
C HIS A 24 -2.57 -17.13 -5.67
N ASP A 25 -1.31 -17.45 -5.96
CA ASP A 25 -0.18 -16.63 -5.57
C ASP A 25 0.04 -15.54 -6.63
N GLY A 26 0.36 -14.35 -6.17
CA GLY A 26 0.66 -13.23 -7.05
C GLY A 26 1.97 -12.57 -6.67
N THR A 27 2.38 -11.61 -7.48
CA THR A 27 3.60 -10.86 -7.26
C THR A 27 3.35 -9.67 -6.34
N VAL A 28 4.16 -9.56 -5.31
CA VAL A 28 4.11 -8.43 -4.38
C VAL A 28 5.48 -7.77 -4.30
N GLU A 29 5.49 -6.46 -4.05
CA GLU A 29 6.71 -5.73 -3.75
C GLU A 29 6.59 -5.13 -2.36
N VAL A 30 7.60 -5.34 -1.53
CA VAL A 30 7.72 -4.66 -0.24
C VAL A 30 8.62 -3.46 -0.44
N CYS A 31 8.11 -2.28 -0.13
CA CYS A 31 8.76 -1.02 -0.42
C CYS A 31 9.03 -0.23 0.84
N GLN A 32 10.23 0.36 0.92
CA GLN A 32 10.60 1.25 2.00
C GLN A 32 11.03 2.58 1.40
N PRO A 33 10.29 3.67 1.65
CA PRO A 33 10.72 4.99 1.19
C PRO A 33 12.03 5.40 1.85
N ILE A 34 12.91 5.98 1.06
CA ILE A 34 14.20 6.47 1.53
C ILE A 34 14.43 7.90 1.05
N ARG A 35 15.32 8.60 1.74
CA ARG A 35 15.80 9.91 1.31
C ARG A 35 17.16 9.78 0.68
N GLY A 36 17.42 10.65 -0.27
CA GLY A 36 18.74 10.72 -0.94
C GLY A 36 18.93 9.60 -1.94
N THR A 37 20.15 9.39 -2.30
CA THR A 37 20.53 8.40 -3.30
C THR A 37 21.42 7.33 -2.69
N ILE A 38 21.32 6.12 -3.24
CA ILE A 38 22.14 4.99 -2.84
C ILE A 38 22.87 4.51 -4.09
N ASP A 39 24.16 4.20 -3.94
CA ASP A 39 24.92 3.59 -5.01
C ASP A 39 24.42 2.16 -5.25
N ASP A 40 23.98 1.88 -6.47
CA ASP A 40 23.46 0.56 -6.86
C ASP A 40 24.47 -0.55 -6.57
N ALA A 41 25.78 -0.25 -6.59
CA ALA A 41 26.82 -1.23 -6.36
C ALA A 41 26.82 -1.80 -4.94
N VAL A 42 26.19 -1.11 -3.98
CA VAL A 42 26.13 -1.57 -2.58
C VAL A 42 24.85 -2.28 -2.22
N LEU A 43 23.92 -2.43 -3.18
CA LEU A 43 22.64 -3.08 -2.94
C LEU A 43 22.75 -4.60 -3.05
N PRO A 44 22.05 -5.34 -2.18
CA PRO A 44 21.89 -6.79 -2.37
C PRO A 44 21.23 -7.10 -3.71
N LEU A 45 21.41 -8.31 -4.21
CA LEU A 45 20.92 -8.73 -5.53
C LEU A 45 19.40 -8.62 -5.70
N ASP A 46 18.66 -8.79 -4.61
CA ASP A 46 17.20 -8.77 -4.63
C ASP A 46 16.60 -7.43 -4.21
N VAL A 47 17.44 -6.42 -4.05
CA VAL A 47 16.98 -5.06 -3.69
C VAL A 47 17.27 -4.12 -4.85
N ALA A 48 16.26 -3.32 -5.21
CA ALA A 48 16.39 -2.29 -6.23
C ALA A 48 15.90 -0.96 -5.68
N VAL A 49 16.41 0.12 -6.25
CA VAL A 49 15.94 1.47 -5.90
C VAL A 49 15.33 2.11 -7.13
N ARG A 50 14.18 2.71 -6.97
CA ARG A 50 13.55 3.47 -8.05
C ARG A 50 12.87 4.71 -7.49
N THR A 51 12.67 5.68 -8.36
CA THR A 51 11.89 6.87 -8.05
C THR A 51 10.45 6.62 -8.46
N VAL A 52 9.51 6.91 -7.54
CA VAL A 52 8.09 6.86 -7.83
C VAL A 52 7.63 8.30 -8.05
N GLU A 53 7.05 8.55 -9.23
CA GLU A 53 6.55 9.86 -9.57
C GLU A 53 5.37 10.25 -8.68
N ALA A 54 5.23 11.54 -8.42
CA ALA A 54 4.06 12.07 -7.73
C ALA A 54 2.80 11.73 -8.51
N HIS A 55 1.76 11.28 -7.82
CA HIS A 55 0.51 10.87 -8.44
C HIS A 55 -0.65 11.09 -7.47
N ARG A 56 -1.85 10.99 -8.02
CA ARG A 56 -3.07 11.05 -7.21
C ARG A 56 -3.41 9.65 -6.73
N GLU A 57 -3.96 9.55 -5.54
CA GLU A 57 -4.43 8.29 -4.99
C GLU A 57 -5.80 8.45 -4.35
N ALA A 58 -6.64 7.45 -4.55
CA ALA A 58 -7.81 7.23 -3.70
C ALA A 58 -7.42 6.23 -2.63
N TRP A 59 -7.85 6.45 -1.39
CA TRP A 59 -7.43 5.58 -0.29
C TRP A 59 -8.53 5.42 0.75
N VAL A 60 -8.47 4.33 1.48
CA VAL A 60 -9.34 4.04 2.61
C VAL A 60 -8.51 3.47 3.75
N THR A 61 -8.78 3.92 4.97
CA THR A 61 -8.11 3.40 6.16
C THR A 61 -8.86 2.17 6.65
N VAL A 62 -8.12 1.12 6.97
CA VAL A 62 -8.69 -0.13 7.45
C VAL A 62 -8.12 -0.50 8.81
N THR A 63 -8.89 -1.26 9.58
CA THR A 63 -8.46 -1.79 10.87
C THR A 63 -7.65 -3.06 10.67
N LYS A 64 -6.96 -3.48 11.74
CA LYS A 64 -6.21 -4.73 11.72
C LYS A 64 -7.10 -5.93 11.40
N ALA A 65 -8.31 -5.97 11.99
CA ALA A 65 -9.26 -7.05 11.74
C ALA A 65 -9.70 -7.11 10.28
N GLU A 66 -9.91 -5.93 9.66
CA GLU A 66 -10.35 -5.84 8.27
C GLU A 66 -9.31 -6.33 7.26
N LEU A 67 -8.04 -6.38 7.67
CA LEU A 67 -6.96 -6.90 6.80
C LEU A 67 -6.95 -8.42 6.72
N GLU A 68 -7.67 -9.12 7.59
CA GLU A 68 -7.75 -10.58 7.55
C GLU A 68 -8.60 -11.06 6.38
N TYR A 69 -8.17 -12.13 5.76
CA TYR A 69 -8.94 -12.80 4.71
C TYR A 69 -10.14 -13.52 5.35
N PRO A 70 -11.36 -13.48 4.81
CA PRO A 70 -11.72 -12.89 3.51
C PRO A 70 -12.15 -11.41 3.57
N ASP A 71 -12.17 -10.78 4.73
CA ASP A 71 -12.68 -9.42 4.90
C ASP A 71 -11.95 -8.41 4.00
N ILE A 72 -10.65 -8.58 3.82
CA ILE A 72 -9.86 -7.68 2.97
C ILE A 72 -10.32 -7.73 1.51
N ASP A 73 -10.73 -8.89 1.02
CA ASP A 73 -11.23 -9.02 -0.36
C ASP A 73 -12.52 -8.23 -0.55
N GLU A 74 -13.39 -8.23 0.44
CA GLU A 74 -14.64 -7.46 0.39
C GLU A 74 -14.36 -5.96 0.34
N ILE A 75 -13.32 -5.51 1.05
CA ILE A 75 -12.90 -4.11 1.04
C ILE A 75 -12.40 -3.72 -0.34
N TYR A 76 -11.56 -4.55 -0.96
CA TYR A 76 -11.07 -4.30 -2.32
C TYR A 76 -12.22 -4.25 -3.33
N ASP A 77 -13.16 -5.18 -3.24
CA ASP A 77 -14.30 -5.22 -4.15
C ASP A 77 -15.18 -3.98 -4.00
N ALA A 78 -15.46 -3.57 -2.77
CA ALA A 78 -16.25 -2.37 -2.49
C ALA A 78 -15.53 -1.11 -2.98
N PHE A 79 -14.22 -1.05 -2.81
CA PHE A 79 -13.41 0.07 -3.26
C PHE A 79 -13.42 0.18 -4.79
N ASP A 80 -13.24 -0.96 -5.48
CA ASP A 80 -13.30 -1.00 -6.94
C ASP A 80 -14.65 -0.52 -7.45
N ALA A 81 -15.74 -0.96 -6.84
CA ALA A 81 -17.08 -0.54 -7.22
C ALA A 81 -17.26 0.96 -7.01
N TRP A 82 -16.75 1.50 -5.92
CA TRP A 82 -16.81 2.94 -5.64
C TRP A 82 -16.03 3.75 -6.67
N LEU A 83 -14.83 3.31 -7.03
CA LEU A 83 -14.01 3.98 -8.05
C LEU A 83 -14.75 4.05 -9.38
N GLU A 84 -15.34 2.94 -9.79
CA GLU A 84 -16.10 2.86 -11.04
C GLU A 84 -17.30 3.81 -11.01
N GLU A 85 -18.04 3.81 -9.92
CA GLU A 85 -19.21 4.67 -9.75
C GLU A 85 -18.82 6.16 -9.73
N ALA A 86 -17.67 6.48 -9.16
CA ALA A 86 -17.14 7.85 -9.13
C ALA A 86 -16.50 8.29 -10.45
N GLY A 87 -16.35 7.40 -11.41
CA GLY A 87 -15.73 7.70 -12.69
C GLY A 87 -14.22 7.84 -12.61
N LEU A 88 -13.60 7.25 -11.61
CA LEU A 88 -12.15 7.30 -11.44
C LEU A 88 -11.49 6.09 -12.06
N VAL A 89 -10.32 6.30 -12.68
CA VAL A 89 -9.59 5.26 -13.39
C VAL A 89 -8.29 4.97 -12.66
N ARG A 90 -8.05 3.70 -12.34
CA ARG A 90 -6.79 3.29 -11.72
C ARG A 90 -5.65 3.41 -12.70
N SER A 91 -4.51 3.93 -12.23
CA SER A 91 -3.33 4.13 -13.05
C SER A 91 -2.21 3.13 -12.75
N ALA A 92 -2.30 2.42 -11.64
CA ALA A 92 -1.28 1.44 -11.24
C ALA A 92 -1.87 0.45 -10.24
N ALA A 93 -1.08 -0.56 -9.88
CA ALA A 93 -1.47 -1.58 -8.91
C ALA A 93 -1.78 -0.97 -7.54
N PRO A 94 -2.73 -1.54 -6.80
CA PRO A 94 -3.02 -1.09 -5.44
C PRO A 94 -1.86 -1.36 -4.50
N ARG A 95 -1.81 -0.58 -3.42
CA ARG A 95 -0.81 -0.74 -2.39
C ARG A 95 -1.41 -0.56 -1.02
N GLU A 96 -0.79 -1.18 -0.02
CA GLU A 96 -1.16 -1.04 1.38
C GLU A 96 -0.02 -0.37 2.11
N ALA A 97 -0.30 0.78 2.72
CA ALA A 97 0.69 1.52 3.49
C ALA A 97 0.44 1.27 4.97
N TYR A 98 1.39 0.64 5.63
CA TYR A 98 1.30 0.25 7.04
C TYR A 98 1.97 1.32 7.90
N TRP A 99 1.16 2.14 8.54
CA TRP A 99 1.67 3.29 9.29
C TRP A 99 1.63 3.13 10.80
N ALA A 100 0.99 2.08 11.29
CA ALA A 100 0.92 1.78 12.71
C ALA A 100 1.74 0.54 13.06
N ASP A 101 2.13 0.41 14.33
CA ASP A 101 2.84 -0.77 14.81
C ASP A 101 1.87 -1.95 14.88
N TRP A 102 2.11 -2.95 14.06
CA TRP A 102 1.25 -4.12 13.98
C TRP A 102 1.11 -4.84 15.32
N ASP A 103 2.22 -4.98 16.07
CA ASP A 103 2.23 -5.79 17.28
C ASP A 103 1.47 -5.14 18.43
N THR A 104 1.43 -3.80 18.46
CA THR A 104 0.77 -3.07 19.53
C THR A 104 -0.62 -2.57 19.18
N THR A 105 -1.03 -2.71 17.91
CA THR A 105 -2.34 -2.26 17.44
C THR A 105 -3.39 -3.32 17.72
N GLY A 106 -4.52 -2.91 18.32
CA GLY A 106 -5.65 -3.80 18.54
C GLY A 106 -6.42 -4.09 17.27
N MET A 107 -7.20 -5.17 17.26
CA MET A 107 -7.92 -5.63 16.06
C MET A 107 -8.91 -4.60 15.52
N GLU A 108 -9.50 -3.80 16.39
CA GLU A 108 -10.49 -2.79 16.00
C GLU A 108 -9.87 -1.42 15.75
N GLU A 109 -8.54 -1.31 15.81
CA GLU A 109 -7.84 -0.06 15.59
C GLU A 109 -7.32 0.05 14.16
N PRO A 110 -7.33 1.27 13.57
CA PRO A 110 -6.80 1.46 12.23
C PRO A 110 -5.30 1.20 12.19
N VAL A 111 -4.81 0.60 11.12
CA VAL A 111 -3.41 0.19 11.01
C VAL A 111 -2.81 0.48 9.64
N CYS A 112 -3.64 0.60 8.61
CA CYS A 112 -3.16 0.60 7.24
C CYS A 112 -4.09 1.41 6.35
N ASP A 113 -3.53 2.01 5.31
CA ASP A 113 -4.31 2.61 4.23
C ASP A 113 -4.21 1.73 3.00
N VAL A 114 -5.35 1.36 2.43
CA VAL A 114 -5.41 0.72 1.11
C VAL A 114 -5.54 1.82 0.09
N CYS A 115 -4.61 1.88 -0.85
CA CYS A 115 -4.47 2.97 -1.79
C CYS A 115 -4.55 2.47 -3.24
N PHE A 116 -5.30 3.19 -4.06
CA PHE A 116 -5.30 2.97 -5.50
C PHE A 116 -4.78 4.22 -6.19
N PRO A 117 -3.61 4.16 -6.85
CA PRO A 117 -3.19 5.24 -7.73
C PRO A 117 -4.23 5.45 -8.83
N ILE A 118 -4.56 6.70 -9.10
CA ILE A 118 -5.57 7.07 -10.10
C ILE A 118 -5.02 8.11 -11.07
N GLU A 119 -5.63 8.16 -12.24
CA GLU A 119 -5.30 9.17 -13.25
C GLU A 119 -5.72 10.57 -12.84
#